data_d6114df57d70ae85acc6a4a7a0aee375
#
_entry.id   d6114df57d70ae85acc6a4a7a0aee375
#
_cell.length_a   1.000
_cell.length_b   1.000
_cell.length_c   1.000
_cell.angle_alpha   90.00
_cell.angle_beta   90.00
_cell.angle_gamma   90.00
#
_symmetry.space_group_name_H-M   'P 1'
#
loop_
_entity.id
_entity.type
_entity.pdbx_description
1 polymer ?
#
loop_
_entity_poly.entity_id
_entity_poly.type
_entity_poly.pdbx_seq_one_letter_code
_entity_poly.pdbx_strand_id
1 'polypeptide(L)'
;MIKKVLISIGHPAQYHFFKHTIRQLQADGLEVKVVIKTKDVLESLLQADGVPYVNVQTTVRRNNKLSILTAALRRSWAVLKLALPFKPDILLGTGADVAHTAWVMRKPCITTLEDDVDIIRHLARMTYPFTTHILVPHPCRVGQWEAKKVGYPGYMKLAYLHPNRFTPDAAVPRRYGLDTPYMLLRMVQLTAYHDEGVKGLTVSAARQVVEMAEASGVRVCISAECELPADLKRYRLSINPADMHHLMAGARLLVSDSQSMSVEAAMLGVPNLRYSSFASRISVLEELEHTYGLTCGIAAGCEARLLNELQHLLATPALAEEFANRRARMLHDKIDVTAFLTWYVEHYPESQRLWSEMPNHPAVPSFR
;
A
#
# COMPACT_ATOMS: atom_id res chain seq x y z
N MET A 1 10.10 -26.92 -9.15
CA MET A 1 10.71 -26.01 -8.16
C MET A 1 10.95 -24.66 -8.85
N ILE A 2 10.49 -23.57 -8.28
CA ILE A 2 10.67 -22.21 -8.82
C ILE A 2 12.14 -21.81 -8.70
N LYS A 3 12.69 -21.26 -9.77
CA LYS A 3 14.08 -20.75 -9.82
C LYS A 3 14.14 -19.29 -10.30
N LYS A 4 13.21 -18.91 -11.19
CA LYS A 4 13.19 -17.59 -11.83
C LYS A 4 11.85 -16.90 -11.61
N VAL A 5 11.89 -15.73 -11.01
CA VAL A 5 10.72 -14.93 -10.67
C VAL A 5 10.79 -13.58 -11.40
N LEU A 6 9.72 -13.20 -12.10
CA LEU A 6 9.59 -11.86 -12.66
C LEU A 6 8.56 -11.07 -11.86
N ILE A 7 8.94 -9.88 -11.36
CA ILE A 7 8.07 -9.01 -10.58
C ILE A 7 7.87 -7.68 -11.31
N SER A 8 6.61 -7.32 -11.61
CA SER A 8 6.28 -6.03 -12.23
C SER A 8 5.72 -5.07 -11.18
N ILE A 9 6.37 -3.90 -11.07
CA ILE A 9 6.08 -2.86 -10.08
C ILE A 9 5.73 -1.55 -10.81
N GLY A 10 4.58 -1.00 -10.51
CA GLY A 10 4.09 0.20 -11.16
C GLY A 10 3.81 1.38 -10.24
N HIS A 11 4.08 1.25 -8.93
CA HIS A 11 3.79 2.27 -7.92
C HIS A 11 4.70 2.10 -6.69
N PRO A 12 5.10 3.18 -5.98
CA PRO A 12 5.92 3.09 -4.76
C PRO A 12 5.37 2.14 -3.70
N ALA A 13 4.06 2.14 -3.44
CA ALA A 13 3.43 1.23 -2.49
C ALA A 13 3.61 -0.27 -2.86
N GLN A 14 3.65 -0.58 -4.16
CA GLN A 14 3.92 -1.94 -4.63
C GLN A 14 5.38 -2.33 -4.40
N TYR A 15 6.30 -1.37 -4.54
CA TYR A 15 7.70 -1.60 -4.21
C TYR A 15 7.86 -1.91 -2.71
N HIS A 16 7.27 -1.12 -1.84
CA HIS A 16 7.28 -1.40 -0.40
C HIS A 16 6.72 -2.80 -0.10
N PHE A 17 5.65 -3.20 -0.76
CA PHE A 17 5.08 -4.55 -0.61
C PHE A 17 6.04 -5.67 -1.03
N PHE A 18 6.76 -5.51 -2.15
CA PHE A 18 7.63 -6.56 -2.67
C PHE A 18 9.07 -6.51 -2.17
N LYS A 19 9.56 -5.40 -1.62
CA LYS A 19 10.99 -5.18 -1.35
C LYS A 19 11.63 -6.26 -0.47
N HIS A 20 10.96 -6.69 0.59
CA HIS A 20 11.48 -7.74 1.47
C HIS A 20 11.37 -9.13 0.83
N THR A 21 10.29 -9.41 0.10
CA THR A 21 10.13 -10.64 -0.67
C THR A 21 11.20 -10.76 -1.76
N ILE A 22 11.51 -9.68 -2.50
CA ILE A 22 12.59 -9.67 -3.49
C ILE A 22 13.92 -10.05 -2.85
N ARG A 23 14.26 -9.40 -1.72
CA ARG A 23 15.51 -9.66 -0.99
C ARG A 23 15.58 -11.10 -0.48
N GLN A 24 14.50 -11.61 0.08
CA GLN A 24 14.46 -12.97 0.61
C GLN A 24 14.60 -14.00 -0.50
N LEU A 25 13.80 -13.90 -1.58
CA LEU A 25 13.91 -14.81 -2.73
C LEU A 25 15.32 -14.84 -3.33
N GLN A 26 15.98 -13.67 -3.40
CA GLN A 26 17.37 -13.59 -3.86
C GLN A 26 18.36 -14.26 -2.88
N ALA A 27 18.16 -14.06 -1.57
CA ALA A 27 18.97 -14.70 -0.52
C ALA A 27 18.82 -16.22 -0.53
N ASP A 28 17.63 -16.72 -0.88
CA ASP A 28 17.31 -18.15 -1.01
C ASP A 28 17.74 -18.73 -2.37
N GLY A 29 18.46 -17.93 -3.16
CA GLY A 29 19.11 -18.36 -4.41
C GLY A 29 18.23 -18.32 -5.66
N LEU A 30 17.06 -17.68 -5.62
CA LEU A 30 16.22 -17.49 -6.81
C LEU A 30 16.71 -16.30 -7.64
N GLU A 31 16.61 -16.41 -8.95
CA GLU A 31 16.86 -15.31 -9.88
C GLU A 31 15.61 -14.43 -9.98
N VAL A 32 15.68 -13.21 -9.43
CA VAL A 32 14.55 -12.26 -9.43
C VAL A 32 14.81 -11.14 -10.43
N LYS A 33 13.92 -10.97 -11.41
CA LYS A 33 13.92 -9.85 -12.34
C LYS A 33 12.81 -8.87 -12.01
N VAL A 34 13.20 -7.63 -11.68
CA VAL A 34 12.26 -6.55 -11.38
C VAL A 34 12.07 -5.68 -12.62
N VAL A 35 10.81 -5.49 -12.99
CA VAL A 35 10.41 -4.62 -14.12
C VAL A 35 9.54 -3.49 -13.58
N ILE A 36 9.84 -2.25 -13.97
CA ILE A 36 9.10 -1.08 -13.49
C ILE A 36 8.56 -0.21 -14.62
N LYS A 37 7.63 0.67 -14.28
CA LYS A 37 7.31 1.89 -15.02
C LYS A 37 7.64 3.09 -14.14
N THR A 38 8.19 4.15 -14.72
CA THR A 38 8.41 5.41 -14.01
C THR A 38 7.12 5.92 -13.40
N LYS A 39 7.12 6.11 -12.09
CA LYS A 39 6.04 6.78 -11.35
C LYS A 39 6.58 7.34 -10.04
N ASP A 40 6.35 8.64 -9.82
CA ASP A 40 6.68 9.34 -8.58
C ASP A 40 8.14 9.06 -8.14
N VAL A 41 8.32 8.69 -6.88
CA VAL A 41 9.63 8.40 -6.26
C VAL A 41 10.08 6.93 -6.42
N LEU A 42 9.42 6.12 -7.26
CA LEU A 42 9.67 4.67 -7.35
C LEU A 42 11.13 4.34 -7.69
N GLU A 43 11.71 5.03 -8.70
CA GLU A 43 13.09 4.78 -9.11
C GLU A 43 14.09 5.16 -8.01
N SER A 44 13.86 6.28 -7.31
CA SER A 44 14.70 6.70 -6.19
C SER A 44 14.70 5.69 -5.04
N LEU A 45 13.55 5.07 -4.74
CA LEU A 45 13.44 4.03 -3.72
C LEU A 45 14.22 2.77 -4.10
N LEU A 46 14.09 2.29 -5.34
CA LEU A 46 14.82 1.12 -5.84
C LEU A 46 16.33 1.35 -5.84
N GLN A 47 16.77 2.55 -6.25
CA GLN A 47 18.18 2.95 -6.26
C GLN A 47 18.75 3.04 -4.85
N ALA A 48 18.02 3.65 -3.91
CA ALA A 48 18.43 3.75 -2.51
C ALA A 48 18.59 2.36 -1.85
N ASP A 49 17.75 1.40 -2.23
CA ASP A 49 17.78 0.03 -1.73
C ASP A 49 18.73 -0.90 -2.53
N GLY A 50 19.38 -0.40 -3.58
CA GLY A 50 20.31 -1.16 -4.43
C GLY A 50 19.63 -2.29 -5.22
N VAL A 51 18.33 -2.20 -5.50
CA VAL A 51 17.57 -3.24 -6.22
C VAL A 51 17.71 -3.02 -7.72
N PRO A 52 18.28 -3.96 -8.48
CA PRO A 52 18.36 -3.88 -9.94
C PRO A 52 16.97 -3.95 -10.58
N TYR A 53 16.71 -3.07 -11.53
CA TYR A 53 15.42 -3.04 -12.25
C TYR A 53 15.59 -2.72 -13.74
N VAL A 54 14.58 -3.06 -14.53
CA VAL A 54 14.45 -2.65 -15.94
C VAL A 54 13.20 -1.79 -16.06
N ASN A 55 13.38 -0.54 -16.54
CA ASN A 55 12.27 0.38 -16.76
C ASN A 55 11.70 0.20 -18.18
N VAL A 56 10.44 -0.20 -18.29
CA VAL A 56 9.73 -0.43 -19.56
C VAL A 56 8.90 0.77 -20.03
N GLN A 57 8.81 1.82 -19.24
CA GLN A 57 8.10 3.05 -19.60
C GLN A 57 8.66 4.26 -18.86
N THR A 58 9.49 5.04 -19.57
CA THR A 58 10.15 6.24 -19.05
C THR A 58 9.36 7.53 -19.25
N THR A 59 8.33 7.53 -20.10
CA THR A 59 7.56 8.74 -20.45
C THR A 59 6.24 8.84 -19.71
N VAL A 60 5.96 10.04 -19.20
CA VAL A 60 4.67 10.38 -18.57
C VAL A 60 3.56 10.40 -19.64
N ARG A 61 2.42 9.86 -19.29
CA ARG A 61 1.29 9.55 -20.15
C ARG A 61 0.39 10.76 -20.43
N ARG A 62 -0.18 10.88 -21.65
CA ARG A 62 -1.32 11.76 -21.95
C ARG A 62 -2.65 11.10 -21.53
N ASN A 63 -3.57 11.89 -20.96
CA ASN A 63 -4.84 11.41 -20.36
C ASN A 63 -5.98 11.28 -21.41
N ASN A 64 -5.84 10.30 -22.32
CA ASN A 64 -6.94 10.02 -23.25
C ASN A 64 -7.14 8.48 -23.34
N LYS A 65 -8.40 8.02 -23.48
CA LYS A 65 -8.77 6.58 -23.40
C LYS A 65 -8.03 5.70 -24.41
N LEU A 66 -7.80 6.21 -25.63
CA LEU A 66 -7.07 5.48 -26.67
C LEU A 66 -5.56 5.37 -26.32
N SER A 67 -4.97 6.42 -25.75
CA SER A 67 -3.59 6.40 -25.31
C SER A 67 -3.38 5.46 -24.10
N ILE A 68 -4.43 5.23 -23.31
CA ILE A 68 -4.44 4.30 -22.19
C ILE A 68 -4.29 2.85 -22.68
N LEU A 69 -5.13 2.45 -23.63
CA LEU A 69 -5.12 1.10 -24.18
C LEU A 69 -3.81 0.80 -24.91
N THR A 70 -3.39 1.72 -25.80
CA THR A 70 -2.13 1.56 -26.56
C THR A 70 -0.90 1.54 -25.66
N ALA A 71 -0.87 2.33 -24.59
CA ALA A 71 0.19 2.31 -23.60
C ALA A 71 0.20 0.99 -22.80
N ALA A 72 -0.98 0.44 -22.45
CA ALA A 72 -1.08 -0.85 -21.79
C ALA A 72 -0.55 -1.99 -22.68
N LEU A 73 -0.94 -2.01 -23.95
CA LEU A 73 -0.46 -3.01 -24.92
C LEU A 73 1.06 -2.90 -25.16
N ARG A 74 1.58 -1.69 -25.31
CA ARG A 74 3.04 -1.45 -25.45
C ARG A 74 3.81 -1.95 -24.23
N ARG A 75 3.29 -1.73 -23.01
CA ARG A 75 3.90 -2.25 -21.78
C ARG A 75 3.89 -3.76 -21.74
N SER A 76 2.72 -4.39 -21.99
CA SER A 76 2.63 -5.86 -22.05
C SER A 76 3.64 -6.44 -23.05
N TRP A 77 3.80 -5.80 -24.21
CA TRP A 77 4.80 -6.21 -25.19
C TRP A 77 6.24 -5.99 -24.72
N ALA A 78 6.54 -4.89 -24.03
CA ALA A 78 7.87 -4.63 -23.49
C ALA A 78 8.24 -5.61 -22.37
N VAL A 79 7.29 -5.93 -21.47
CA VAL A 79 7.49 -6.95 -20.43
C VAL A 79 7.66 -8.33 -21.05
N LEU A 80 6.88 -8.69 -22.07
CA LEU A 80 7.00 -9.95 -22.79
C LEU A 80 8.39 -10.12 -23.44
N LYS A 81 8.89 -9.09 -24.10
CA LYS A 81 10.26 -9.09 -24.68
C LYS A 81 11.36 -9.36 -23.64
N LEU A 82 11.20 -8.87 -22.43
CA LEU A 82 12.13 -9.13 -21.32
C LEU A 82 11.93 -10.52 -20.70
N ALA A 83 10.71 -11.00 -20.67
CA ALA A 83 10.35 -12.28 -20.08
C ALA A 83 10.77 -13.47 -20.96
N LEU A 84 10.69 -13.35 -22.29
CA LEU A 84 11.02 -14.44 -23.23
C LEU A 84 12.47 -14.96 -23.06
N PRO A 85 13.53 -14.15 -23.08
CA PRO A 85 14.89 -14.62 -22.86
C PRO A 85 15.14 -15.00 -21.38
N PHE A 86 14.47 -14.36 -20.43
CA PHE A 86 14.59 -14.63 -19.00
C PHE A 86 13.97 -15.98 -18.62
N LYS A 87 12.86 -16.38 -19.24
CA LYS A 87 12.09 -17.61 -19.00
C LYS A 87 11.68 -17.77 -17.54
N PRO A 88 10.89 -16.83 -16.97
CA PRO A 88 10.44 -16.94 -15.59
C PRO A 88 9.59 -18.20 -15.38
N ASP A 89 9.71 -18.81 -14.20
CA ASP A 89 8.84 -19.90 -13.79
C ASP A 89 7.49 -19.40 -13.28
N ILE A 90 7.51 -18.21 -12.65
CA ILE A 90 6.32 -17.55 -12.09
C ILE A 90 6.44 -16.02 -12.28
N LEU A 91 5.31 -15.35 -12.46
CA LEU A 91 5.25 -13.89 -12.60
C LEU A 91 4.36 -13.30 -11.51
N LEU A 92 4.78 -12.18 -10.92
CA LEU A 92 4.06 -11.46 -9.87
C LEU A 92 3.88 -9.99 -10.25
N GLY A 93 2.79 -9.40 -9.78
CA GLY A 93 2.57 -7.96 -9.91
C GLY A 93 1.10 -7.57 -9.72
N THR A 94 0.80 -6.31 -9.97
CA THR A 94 -0.56 -5.76 -9.81
C THR A 94 -1.18 -5.33 -11.14
N GLY A 95 -0.38 -5.27 -12.21
CA GLY A 95 -0.75 -4.72 -13.51
C GLY A 95 -1.16 -5.75 -14.55
N ALA A 96 -1.90 -5.30 -15.56
CA ALA A 96 -2.29 -6.14 -16.69
C ALA A 96 -1.11 -6.59 -17.55
N ASP A 97 -0.02 -5.83 -17.57
CA ASP A 97 1.19 -6.12 -18.32
C ASP A 97 1.81 -7.47 -17.94
N VAL A 98 1.95 -7.74 -16.65
CA VAL A 98 2.49 -9.01 -16.15
C VAL A 98 1.50 -10.17 -16.34
N ALA A 99 0.20 -9.94 -16.15
CA ALA A 99 -0.83 -10.96 -16.33
C ALA A 99 -0.94 -11.39 -17.80
N HIS A 100 -0.94 -10.43 -18.75
CA HIS A 100 -0.94 -10.71 -20.19
C HIS A 100 0.32 -11.47 -20.61
N THR A 101 1.49 -11.03 -20.10
CA THR A 101 2.77 -11.70 -20.38
C THR A 101 2.75 -13.16 -19.92
N ALA A 102 2.30 -13.40 -18.69
CA ALA A 102 2.20 -14.76 -18.14
C ALA A 102 1.24 -15.64 -18.94
N TRP A 103 0.09 -15.09 -19.32
CA TRP A 103 -0.91 -15.79 -20.13
C TRP A 103 -0.34 -16.21 -21.50
N VAL A 104 0.34 -15.29 -22.21
CA VAL A 104 1.00 -15.59 -23.49
C VAL A 104 2.08 -16.65 -23.33
N MET A 105 2.87 -16.59 -22.26
CA MET A 105 3.95 -17.56 -21.99
C MET A 105 3.44 -18.88 -21.38
N ARG A 106 2.16 -18.99 -21.05
CA ARG A 106 1.55 -20.12 -20.34
C ARG A 106 2.26 -20.39 -19.00
N LYS A 107 2.59 -19.33 -18.27
CA LYS A 107 3.24 -19.38 -16.96
C LYS A 107 2.27 -18.93 -15.86
N PRO A 108 2.40 -19.44 -14.63
CA PRO A 108 1.58 -18.97 -13.53
C PRO A 108 1.82 -17.48 -13.27
N CYS A 109 0.72 -16.77 -12.99
CA CYS A 109 0.71 -15.37 -12.60
C CYS A 109 -0.03 -15.19 -11.27
N ILE A 110 0.62 -14.54 -10.32
CA ILE A 110 0.00 -14.11 -9.07
C ILE A 110 -0.21 -12.60 -9.13
N THR A 111 -1.47 -12.19 -9.20
CA THR A 111 -1.83 -10.77 -9.08
C THR A 111 -2.09 -10.45 -7.63
N THR A 112 -1.34 -9.47 -7.08
CA THR A 112 -1.45 -9.03 -5.69
C THR A 112 -2.13 -7.68 -5.63
N LEU A 113 -3.21 -7.55 -4.87
CA LEU A 113 -3.99 -6.33 -4.69
C LEU A 113 -4.56 -6.26 -3.28
N GLU A 114 -5.02 -5.08 -2.87
CA GLU A 114 -5.66 -4.84 -1.57
C GLU A 114 -7.02 -4.14 -1.72
N ASP A 115 -7.35 -3.72 -2.95
CA ASP A 115 -8.60 -3.03 -3.24
C ASP A 115 -9.70 -4.01 -3.65
N ASP A 116 -10.92 -3.68 -3.26
CA ASP A 116 -12.11 -4.39 -3.71
C ASP A 116 -12.32 -4.20 -5.22
N VAL A 117 -12.80 -5.23 -5.88
CA VAL A 117 -13.08 -5.22 -7.34
C VAL A 117 -13.95 -4.05 -7.78
N ASP A 118 -14.86 -3.60 -6.91
CA ASP A 118 -15.76 -2.48 -7.20
C ASP A 118 -15.04 -1.14 -7.27
N ILE A 119 -13.90 -1.02 -6.59
CA ILE A 119 -13.03 0.17 -6.65
C ILE A 119 -12.16 0.15 -7.91
N ILE A 120 -11.65 -1.03 -8.28
CA ILE A 120 -10.66 -1.19 -9.36
C ILE A 120 -11.24 -1.90 -10.59
N ARG A 121 -12.53 -1.75 -10.89
CA ARG A 121 -13.25 -2.49 -11.95
C ARG A 121 -12.51 -2.58 -13.28
N HIS A 122 -11.94 -1.47 -13.76
CA HIS A 122 -11.21 -1.45 -15.03
C HIS A 122 -9.91 -2.26 -14.96
N LEU A 123 -9.14 -2.12 -13.90
CA LEU A 123 -7.92 -2.88 -13.68
C LEU A 123 -8.24 -4.37 -13.54
N ALA A 124 -9.24 -4.72 -12.76
CA ALA A 124 -9.67 -6.10 -12.55
C ALA A 124 -10.09 -6.77 -13.88
N ARG A 125 -10.89 -6.10 -14.70
CA ARG A 125 -11.29 -6.62 -16.02
C ARG A 125 -10.13 -6.84 -16.98
N MET A 126 -9.09 -6.04 -16.89
CA MET A 126 -7.88 -6.18 -17.73
C MET A 126 -6.87 -7.20 -17.18
N THR A 127 -6.94 -7.53 -15.90
CA THR A 127 -5.92 -8.34 -15.21
C THR A 127 -6.44 -9.73 -14.84
N TYR A 128 -7.55 -9.80 -14.11
CA TYR A 128 -8.06 -11.04 -13.50
C TYR A 128 -8.39 -12.17 -14.49
N PRO A 129 -8.91 -11.92 -15.71
CA PRO A 129 -9.09 -13.01 -16.69
C PRO A 129 -7.79 -13.74 -17.03
N PHE A 130 -6.65 -13.04 -17.03
CA PHE A 130 -5.34 -13.53 -17.48
C PHE A 130 -4.44 -13.99 -16.34
N THR A 131 -4.81 -13.74 -15.08
CA THR A 131 -4.04 -14.21 -13.92
C THR A 131 -4.43 -15.62 -13.51
N THR A 132 -3.49 -16.36 -12.90
CA THR A 132 -3.74 -17.69 -12.34
C THR A 132 -4.40 -17.56 -10.97
N HIS A 133 -3.82 -16.74 -10.08
CA HIS A 133 -4.31 -16.49 -8.74
C HIS A 133 -4.38 -14.99 -8.42
N ILE A 134 -5.37 -14.62 -7.61
CA ILE A 134 -5.57 -13.27 -7.09
C ILE A 134 -5.29 -13.34 -5.60
N LEU A 135 -4.10 -12.90 -5.20
CA LEU A 135 -3.64 -12.91 -3.83
C LEU A 135 -4.04 -11.60 -3.15
N VAL A 136 -4.96 -11.68 -2.19
CA VAL A 136 -5.56 -10.51 -1.54
C VAL A 136 -5.79 -10.76 -0.04
N PRO A 137 -5.84 -9.72 0.80
CA PRO A 137 -6.36 -9.84 2.17
C PRO A 137 -7.73 -10.52 2.21
N HIS A 138 -8.00 -11.29 3.27
CA HIS A 138 -9.27 -12.02 3.43
C HIS A 138 -10.51 -11.14 3.21
N PRO A 139 -10.62 -9.91 3.74
CA PRO A 139 -11.81 -9.08 3.59
C PRO A 139 -12.05 -8.59 2.16
N CYS A 140 -11.02 -8.58 1.28
CA CYS A 140 -11.16 -8.05 -0.07
C CYS A 140 -12.10 -8.88 -0.94
N ARG A 141 -12.95 -8.22 -1.69
CA ARG A 141 -13.89 -8.82 -2.65
C ARG A 141 -13.30 -8.82 -4.04
N VAL A 142 -13.32 -9.98 -4.70
CA VAL A 142 -12.84 -10.14 -6.09
C VAL A 142 -13.98 -10.40 -7.09
N GLY A 143 -15.24 -10.37 -6.61
CA GLY A 143 -16.43 -10.51 -7.43
C GLY A 143 -16.51 -11.86 -8.17
N GLN A 144 -16.79 -11.83 -9.45
CA GLN A 144 -16.95 -13.05 -10.25
C GLN A 144 -15.69 -13.93 -10.36
N TRP A 145 -14.53 -13.46 -9.88
CA TRP A 145 -13.26 -14.21 -9.92
C TRP A 145 -12.93 -14.91 -8.60
N GLU A 146 -13.93 -15.18 -7.75
CA GLU A 146 -13.72 -15.82 -6.43
C GLU A 146 -12.99 -17.16 -6.52
N ALA A 147 -13.22 -17.94 -7.62
CA ALA A 147 -12.51 -19.18 -7.87
C ALA A 147 -10.97 -19.02 -8.06
N LYS A 148 -10.49 -17.81 -8.31
CA LYS A 148 -9.05 -17.49 -8.41
C LYS A 148 -8.49 -16.84 -7.15
N LYS A 149 -9.34 -16.52 -6.17
CA LYS A 149 -8.94 -15.83 -4.96
C LYS A 149 -8.08 -16.74 -4.08
N VAL A 150 -6.96 -16.19 -3.64
CA VAL A 150 -6.14 -16.73 -2.56
C VAL A 150 -6.12 -15.66 -1.46
N GLY A 151 -6.98 -15.85 -0.46
CA GLY A 151 -7.08 -14.95 0.68
C GLY A 151 -5.99 -15.24 1.72
N TYR A 152 -5.48 -14.18 2.36
CA TYR A 152 -4.57 -14.34 3.49
C TYR A 152 -5.01 -13.45 4.68
N PRO A 153 -4.76 -13.88 5.94
CA PRO A 153 -5.11 -13.12 7.13
C PRO A 153 -4.06 -12.04 7.39
N GLY A 154 -4.07 -10.97 6.60
CA GLY A 154 -3.10 -9.88 6.69
C GLY A 154 -3.53 -8.68 5.84
N TYR A 155 -2.67 -7.67 5.80
CA TYR A 155 -2.82 -6.48 4.95
C TYR A 155 -1.54 -6.29 4.15
N MET A 156 -1.62 -5.76 2.93
CA MET A 156 -0.42 -5.55 2.10
C MET A 156 0.67 -4.73 2.81
N LYS A 157 0.27 -3.79 3.68
CA LYS A 157 1.20 -2.94 4.42
C LYS A 157 1.99 -3.72 5.49
N LEU A 158 1.49 -4.85 5.98
CA LEU A 158 2.24 -5.74 6.87
C LEU A 158 3.43 -6.43 6.18
N ALA A 159 3.49 -6.45 4.86
CA ALA A 159 4.69 -6.92 4.17
C ALA A 159 5.95 -6.07 4.48
N TYR A 160 5.77 -4.82 4.90
CA TYR A 160 6.89 -3.92 5.20
C TYR A 160 6.77 -3.16 6.53
N LEU A 161 5.62 -3.22 7.22
CA LEU A 161 5.38 -2.56 8.51
C LEU A 161 5.10 -3.56 9.66
N HIS A 162 5.14 -4.88 9.37
CA HIS A 162 5.12 -5.89 10.44
C HIS A 162 6.35 -5.70 11.36
N PRO A 163 6.25 -5.93 12.68
CA PRO A 163 7.38 -5.79 13.61
C PRO A 163 8.63 -6.58 13.19
N ASN A 164 8.47 -7.72 12.53
CA ASN A 164 9.58 -8.50 11.99
C ASN A 164 10.31 -7.81 10.81
N ARG A 165 9.74 -6.76 10.23
CA ARG A 165 10.24 -6.10 9.00
C ARG A 165 10.57 -4.62 9.20
N PHE A 166 9.97 -3.99 10.20
CA PHE A 166 10.12 -2.56 10.44
C PHE A 166 10.15 -2.25 11.94
N THR A 167 11.23 -1.62 12.35
CA THR A 167 11.35 -1.04 13.69
C THR A 167 11.44 0.49 13.54
N PRO A 168 10.52 1.25 14.13
CA PRO A 168 10.60 2.71 14.13
C PRO A 168 11.90 3.20 14.77
N ASP A 169 12.56 4.16 14.12
CA ASP A 169 13.73 4.85 14.67
C ASP A 169 13.31 6.22 15.22
N ALA A 170 13.31 6.36 16.53
CA ALA A 170 12.95 7.59 17.24
C ALA A 170 13.92 8.76 16.97
N ALA A 171 15.10 8.52 16.42
CA ALA A 171 16.04 9.57 16.04
C ALA A 171 15.64 10.25 14.72
N VAL A 172 14.85 9.58 13.87
CA VAL A 172 14.46 10.12 12.57
C VAL A 172 13.61 11.39 12.69
N PRO A 173 12.54 11.45 13.49
CA PRO A 173 11.77 12.69 13.68
C PRO A 173 12.65 13.86 14.15
N ARG A 174 13.59 13.63 15.05
CA ARG A 174 14.50 14.67 15.57
C ARG A 174 15.37 15.27 14.46
N ARG A 175 15.81 14.50 13.48
CA ARG A 175 16.55 15.02 12.31
C ARG A 175 15.77 16.08 11.52
N TYR A 176 14.46 16.08 11.63
CA TYR A 176 13.54 17.05 11.02
C TYR A 176 13.02 18.09 12.02
N GLY A 177 13.65 18.19 13.20
CA GLY A 177 13.26 19.13 14.25
C GLY A 177 11.89 18.83 14.87
N LEU A 178 11.47 17.57 14.87
CA LEU A 178 10.20 17.11 15.43
C LEU A 178 10.45 16.50 16.83
N ASP A 179 10.88 17.34 17.77
CA ASP A 179 11.18 16.96 19.16
C ASP A 179 9.97 17.09 20.09
N THR A 180 8.92 17.77 19.64
CA THR A 180 7.65 17.97 20.36
C THR A 180 6.54 17.13 19.73
N PRO A 181 5.40 16.92 20.42
CA PRO A 181 4.26 16.24 19.80
C PRO A 181 3.85 16.88 18.48
N TYR A 182 3.74 16.07 17.45
CA TYR A 182 3.35 16.52 16.11
C TYR A 182 2.29 15.60 15.50
N MET A 183 1.53 16.15 14.57
CA MET A 183 0.63 15.39 13.72
C MET A 183 1.02 15.53 12.24
N LEU A 184 0.70 14.51 11.48
CA LEU A 184 0.80 14.53 10.04
C LEU A 184 -0.55 14.88 9.42
N LEU A 185 -0.54 15.83 8.49
CA LEU A 185 -1.68 16.15 7.63
C LEU A 185 -1.32 15.78 6.19
N ARG A 186 -1.98 14.77 5.63
CA ARG A 186 -1.74 14.32 4.25
C ARG A 186 -2.81 14.83 3.32
N MET A 187 -2.41 15.52 2.25
CA MET A 187 -3.28 15.99 1.18
C MET A 187 -2.82 15.40 -0.15
N VAL A 188 -3.64 14.57 -0.77
CA VAL A 188 -3.34 13.89 -2.03
C VAL A 188 -3.89 14.70 -3.20
N GLN A 189 -3.15 14.75 -4.31
CA GLN A 189 -3.68 15.21 -5.58
C GLN A 189 -4.48 14.08 -6.23
N LEU A 190 -5.81 14.18 -6.22
CA LEU A 190 -6.72 13.20 -6.80
C LEU A 190 -6.71 13.29 -8.33
N THR A 191 -5.75 12.65 -8.98
CA THR A 191 -5.55 12.68 -10.45
C THR A 191 -5.61 11.31 -11.12
N ALA A 192 -5.76 10.22 -10.35
CA ALA A 192 -5.86 8.88 -10.90
C ALA A 192 -7.24 8.68 -11.58
N TYR A 193 -7.30 7.79 -12.57
CA TYR A 193 -8.54 7.52 -13.33
C TYR A 193 -9.69 7.02 -12.44
N HIS A 194 -9.40 6.34 -11.35
CA HIS A 194 -10.39 5.90 -10.36
C HIS A 194 -10.79 7.00 -9.37
N ASP A 195 -10.11 8.16 -9.39
CA ASP A 195 -10.40 9.31 -8.54
C ASP A 195 -11.44 10.27 -9.16
N GLU A 196 -11.97 9.97 -10.34
CA GLU A 196 -12.99 10.80 -11.00
C GLU A 196 -14.24 10.89 -10.10
N GLY A 197 -14.54 12.12 -9.64
CA GLY A 197 -15.62 12.36 -8.68
C GLY A 197 -15.26 12.14 -7.20
N VAL A 198 -14.02 11.76 -6.88
CA VAL A 198 -13.53 11.64 -5.51
C VAL A 198 -13.23 13.02 -4.93
N LYS A 199 -13.68 13.27 -3.70
CA LYS A 199 -13.39 14.48 -2.95
C LYS A 199 -12.47 14.14 -1.78
N GLY A 200 -11.35 14.85 -1.67
CA GLY A 200 -10.42 14.79 -0.56
C GLY A 200 -10.54 16.02 0.36
N LEU A 201 -9.53 16.23 1.18
CA LEU A 201 -9.43 17.38 2.10
C LEU A 201 -9.41 18.70 1.34
N THR A 202 -10.33 19.59 1.69
CA THR A 202 -10.35 20.96 1.17
C THR A 202 -9.30 21.81 1.88
N VAL A 203 -8.86 22.89 1.23
CA VAL A 203 -7.95 23.86 1.86
C VAL A 203 -8.59 24.48 3.12
N SER A 204 -9.91 24.71 3.12
CA SER A 204 -10.64 25.22 4.28
C SER A 204 -10.61 24.24 5.45
N ALA A 205 -10.88 22.95 5.20
CA ALA A 205 -10.78 21.92 6.23
C ALA A 205 -9.35 21.77 6.75
N ALA A 206 -8.34 21.83 5.88
CA ALA A 206 -6.94 21.79 6.28
C ALA A 206 -6.55 22.94 7.22
N ARG A 207 -7.03 24.17 6.97
CA ARG A 207 -6.81 25.31 7.86
C ARG A 207 -7.41 25.09 9.25
N GLN A 208 -8.65 24.63 9.33
CA GLN A 208 -9.32 24.36 10.60
C GLN A 208 -8.63 23.24 11.40
N VAL A 209 -8.16 22.19 10.69
CA VAL A 209 -7.36 21.10 11.29
C VAL A 209 -6.06 21.65 11.87
N VAL A 210 -5.36 22.54 11.16
CA VAL A 210 -4.12 23.17 11.61
C VAL A 210 -4.37 24.04 12.85
N GLU A 211 -5.36 24.91 12.80
CA GLU A 211 -5.72 25.81 13.92
C GLU A 211 -6.05 25.02 15.19
N MET A 212 -6.85 23.95 15.07
CA MET A 212 -7.23 23.11 16.21
C MET A 212 -6.04 22.37 16.81
N ALA A 213 -5.15 21.83 15.97
CA ALA A 213 -3.95 21.14 16.44
C ALA A 213 -2.99 22.08 17.17
N GLU A 214 -2.72 23.27 16.60
CA GLU A 214 -1.86 24.27 17.23
C GLU A 214 -2.44 24.78 18.55
N ALA A 215 -3.75 25.02 18.62
CA ALA A 215 -4.44 25.39 19.87
C ALA A 215 -4.30 24.29 20.95
N SER A 216 -4.09 23.04 20.55
CA SER A 216 -3.84 21.90 21.46
C SER A 216 -2.35 21.67 21.74
N GLY A 217 -1.45 22.55 21.30
CA GLY A 217 0.00 22.41 21.48
C GLY A 217 0.65 21.33 20.61
N VAL A 218 -0.02 20.89 19.55
CA VAL A 218 0.49 19.87 18.63
C VAL A 218 0.97 20.52 17.33
N ARG A 219 2.25 20.34 17.01
CA ARG A 219 2.85 20.86 15.78
C ARG A 219 2.27 20.13 14.56
N VAL A 220 1.98 20.86 13.48
CA VAL A 220 1.47 20.27 12.24
C VAL A 220 2.56 20.14 11.19
N CYS A 221 2.60 18.99 10.51
CA CYS A 221 3.46 18.71 9.37
C CYS A 221 2.61 18.30 8.18
N ILE A 222 2.61 19.08 7.09
CA ILE A 222 1.80 18.81 5.90
C ILE A 222 2.63 18.09 4.84
N SER A 223 2.23 16.86 4.53
CA SER A 223 2.70 16.12 3.34
C SER A 223 1.67 16.28 2.23
N ALA A 224 2.00 17.02 1.17
CA ALA A 224 1.06 17.32 0.09
C ALA A 224 1.66 17.00 -1.29
N GLU A 225 0.84 16.41 -2.15
CA GLU A 225 1.14 16.22 -3.59
C GLU A 225 0.68 17.42 -4.42
N CYS A 226 -0.23 18.24 -3.88
CA CYS A 226 -0.68 19.47 -4.49
C CYS A 226 0.16 20.69 -4.05
N GLU A 227 0.02 21.79 -4.77
CA GLU A 227 0.57 23.07 -4.32
C GLU A 227 -0.23 23.58 -3.12
N LEU A 228 0.47 23.96 -2.04
CA LEU A 228 -0.15 24.50 -0.84
C LEU A 228 -0.34 26.03 -0.98
N PRO A 229 -1.46 26.58 -0.47
CA PRO A 229 -1.63 28.02 -0.30
C PRO A 229 -0.51 28.64 0.53
N ALA A 230 -0.27 29.94 0.35
CA ALA A 230 0.86 30.64 0.96
C ALA A 230 0.90 30.52 2.50
N ASP A 231 -0.25 30.58 3.15
CA ASP A 231 -0.42 30.46 4.60
C ASP A 231 -0.12 29.04 5.13
N LEU A 232 -0.31 28.00 4.31
CA LEU A 232 -0.02 26.61 4.67
C LEU A 232 1.38 26.17 4.26
N LYS A 233 2.10 26.91 3.43
CA LYS A 233 3.45 26.52 2.95
C LYS A 233 4.44 26.33 4.10
N ARG A 234 4.32 27.08 5.20
CA ARG A 234 5.20 26.97 6.39
C ARG A 234 5.13 25.60 7.08
N TYR A 235 4.04 24.87 6.91
CA TYR A 235 3.83 23.53 7.49
C TYR A 235 4.31 22.40 6.58
N ARG A 236 4.74 22.71 5.35
CA ARG A 236 5.16 21.70 4.37
C ARG A 236 6.31 20.87 4.91
N LEU A 237 6.09 19.58 4.97
CA LEU A 237 7.11 18.60 5.36
C LEU A 237 8.02 18.31 4.16
N SER A 238 9.32 18.61 4.31
CA SER A 238 10.35 18.28 3.32
C SER A 238 11.26 17.21 3.91
N ILE A 239 11.12 15.97 3.44
CA ILE A 239 11.83 14.82 3.99
C ILE A 239 12.31 13.89 2.87
N ASN A 240 13.27 13.02 3.23
CA ASN A 240 13.54 11.85 2.41
C ASN A 240 12.32 10.91 2.45
N PRO A 241 11.76 10.49 1.31
CA PRO A 241 10.62 9.56 1.26
C PRO A 241 10.83 8.26 2.05
N ALA A 242 12.07 7.79 2.17
CA ALA A 242 12.42 6.59 2.97
C ALA A 242 12.15 6.78 4.48
N ASP A 243 12.15 8.02 4.98
CA ASP A 243 11.95 8.33 6.39
C ASP A 243 10.46 8.46 6.79
N MET A 244 9.55 8.45 5.82
CA MET A 244 8.12 8.71 6.07
C MET A 244 7.50 7.79 7.12
N HIS A 245 7.81 6.49 7.10
CA HIS A 245 7.23 5.54 8.06
C HIS A 245 7.77 5.73 9.47
N HIS A 246 9.04 6.16 9.63
CA HIS A 246 9.61 6.52 10.93
C HIS A 246 8.94 7.77 11.49
N LEU A 247 8.72 8.79 10.64
CA LEU A 247 7.97 9.99 11.05
C LEU A 247 6.51 9.65 11.38
N MET A 248 5.87 8.79 10.58
CA MET A 248 4.49 8.40 10.86
C MET A 248 4.40 7.67 12.20
N ALA A 249 5.30 6.75 12.49
CA ALA A 249 5.31 6.00 13.76
C ALA A 249 5.52 6.89 15.01
N GLY A 250 6.20 8.02 14.87
CA GLY A 250 6.40 9.00 15.95
C GLY A 250 5.31 10.07 16.03
N ALA A 251 4.38 10.11 15.09
CA ALA A 251 3.32 11.11 15.09
C ALA A 251 2.26 10.82 16.16
N ARG A 252 1.73 11.88 16.80
CA ARG A 252 0.60 11.77 17.73
C ARG A 252 -0.66 11.27 17.02
N LEU A 253 -0.90 11.74 15.78
CA LEU A 253 -2.00 11.32 14.94
C LEU A 253 -1.75 11.68 13.46
N LEU A 254 -2.51 11.07 12.57
CA LEU A 254 -2.58 11.38 11.14
C LEU A 254 -4.00 11.85 10.77
N VAL A 255 -4.10 12.95 10.04
CA VAL A 255 -5.31 13.32 9.29
C VAL A 255 -4.98 13.20 7.80
N SER A 256 -5.79 12.46 7.03
CA SER A 256 -5.41 12.12 5.66
C SER A 256 -6.62 11.91 4.74
N ASP A 257 -6.47 12.26 3.47
CA ASP A 257 -7.34 11.80 2.38
C ASP A 257 -6.72 10.63 1.58
N SER A 258 -5.54 10.15 2.00
CA SER A 258 -4.87 8.98 1.43
C SER A 258 -5.33 7.68 2.08
N GLN A 259 -5.88 6.76 1.28
CA GLN A 259 -6.24 5.42 1.75
C GLN A 259 -5.01 4.63 2.23
N SER A 260 -3.94 4.64 1.43
CA SER A 260 -2.70 3.90 1.74
C SER A 260 -2.06 4.36 3.04
N MET A 261 -1.91 5.68 3.25
CA MET A 261 -1.29 6.20 4.48
C MET A 261 -2.15 5.93 5.72
N SER A 262 -3.47 5.89 5.58
CA SER A 262 -4.35 5.51 6.69
C SER A 262 -4.18 4.04 7.08
N VAL A 263 -4.01 3.13 6.11
CA VAL A 263 -3.66 1.72 6.42
C VAL A 263 -2.27 1.63 7.04
N GLU A 264 -1.27 2.37 6.54
CA GLU A 264 0.09 2.40 7.10
C GLU A 264 0.09 2.90 8.55
N ALA A 265 -0.65 3.98 8.84
CA ALA A 265 -0.82 4.49 10.20
C ALA A 265 -1.44 3.43 11.13
N ALA A 266 -2.47 2.73 10.66
CA ALA A 266 -3.09 1.63 11.42
C ALA A 266 -2.09 0.49 11.70
N MET A 267 -1.24 0.11 10.73
CA MET A 267 -0.20 -0.91 10.95
C MET A 267 0.84 -0.46 11.99
N LEU A 268 1.09 0.81 12.09
CA LEU A 268 2.02 1.40 13.05
C LEU A 268 1.36 1.70 14.42
N GLY A 269 0.05 1.55 14.54
CA GLY A 269 -0.70 1.89 15.76
C GLY A 269 -0.84 3.39 15.98
N VAL A 270 -0.81 4.16 14.89
CA VAL A 270 -0.98 5.61 14.93
C VAL A 270 -2.45 5.97 14.72
N PRO A 271 -3.06 6.72 15.63
CA PRO A 271 -4.43 7.21 15.48
C PRO A 271 -4.59 7.96 14.18
N ASN A 272 -5.65 7.65 13.41
CA ASN A 272 -5.82 8.36 12.15
C ASN A 272 -7.28 8.61 11.77
N LEU A 273 -7.52 9.79 11.19
CA LEU A 273 -8.77 10.24 10.63
C LEU A 273 -8.65 10.27 9.10
N ARG A 274 -9.45 9.46 8.43
CA ARG A 274 -9.45 9.33 6.97
C ARG A 274 -10.64 10.05 6.37
N TYR A 275 -10.41 11.22 5.78
CA TYR A 275 -11.45 12.03 5.14
C TYR A 275 -11.52 11.77 3.63
N SER A 276 -12.54 11.04 3.17
CA SER A 276 -12.60 10.63 1.77
C SER A 276 -14.01 10.21 1.34
N SER A 277 -14.35 10.40 0.07
CA SER A 277 -15.56 9.81 -0.54
C SER A 277 -15.49 8.27 -0.71
N PHE A 278 -14.35 7.63 -0.38
CA PHE A 278 -14.20 6.18 -0.26
C PHE A 278 -14.50 5.66 1.15
N ALA A 279 -14.87 6.50 2.12
CA ALA A 279 -15.30 6.03 3.43
C ALA A 279 -16.43 4.99 3.28
N SER A 280 -16.37 3.92 4.09
CA SER A 280 -17.30 2.78 4.09
C SER A 280 -17.35 1.97 2.76
N ARG A 281 -16.28 2.00 1.95
CA ARG A 281 -16.28 1.32 0.65
C ARG A 281 -15.12 0.34 0.44
N ILE A 282 -14.08 0.38 1.27
CA ILE A 282 -12.86 -0.42 1.12
C ILE A 282 -12.79 -1.42 2.27
N SER A 283 -12.95 -2.70 1.98
CA SER A 283 -13.10 -3.77 2.97
C SER A 283 -11.96 -3.84 3.99
N VAL A 284 -10.72 -3.61 3.58
CA VAL A 284 -9.56 -3.56 4.49
C VAL A 284 -9.70 -2.43 5.52
N LEU A 285 -10.12 -1.25 5.09
CA LEU A 285 -10.30 -0.11 5.97
C LEU A 285 -11.51 -0.28 6.88
N GLU A 286 -12.58 -0.91 6.40
CA GLU A 286 -13.74 -1.25 7.22
C GLU A 286 -13.38 -2.27 8.33
N GLU A 287 -12.57 -3.29 8.02
CA GLU A 287 -12.09 -4.22 9.04
C GLU A 287 -11.19 -3.50 10.06
N LEU A 288 -10.27 -2.64 9.61
CA LEU A 288 -9.39 -1.85 10.49
C LEU A 288 -10.17 -0.90 11.40
N GLU A 289 -11.27 -0.33 10.91
CA GLU A 289 -12.14 0.58 11.66
C GLU A 289 -13.04 -0.18 12.63
N HIS A 290 -13.84 -1.13 12.13
CA HIS A 290 -14.91 -1.72 12.91
C HIS A 290 -14.45 -2.91 13.78
N THR A 291 -13.44 -3.68 13.34
CA THR A 291 -12.92 -4.81 14.11
C THR A 291 -11.83 -4.37 15.09
N TYR A 292 -10.90 -3.52 14.63
CA TYR A 292 -9.73 -3.17 15.43
C TYR A 292 -9.75 -1.76 16.01
N GLY A 293 -10.59 -0.85 15.50
CA GLY A 293 -10.65 0.55 15.92
C GLY A 293 -9.36 1.34 15.63
N LEU A 294 -8.62 0.95 14.57
CA LEU A 294 -7.32 1.53 14.23
C LEU A 294 -7.38 2.70 13.24
N THR A 295 -8.56 3.00 12.69
CA THR A 295 -8.79 4.16 11.81
C THR A 295 -10.23 4.64 12.00
N CYS A 296 -10.51 5.87 11.62
CA CYS A 296 -11.86 6.42 11.57
C CYS A 296 -12.11 7.02 10.19
N GLY A 297 -13.07 6.46 9.45
CA GLY A 297 -13.49 6.93 8.12
C GLY A 297 -14.55 8.02 8.22
N ILE A 298 -14.28 9.15 7.58
CA ILE A 298 -15.17 10.31 7.54
C ILE A 298 -15.49 10.63 6.09
N ALA A 299 -16.78 10.64 5.76
CA ALA A 299 -17.22 10.94 4.40
C ALA A 299 -16.88 12.38 4.01
N ALA A 300 -16.41 12.57 2.78
CA ALA A 300 -16.18 13.91 2.23
C ALA A 300 -17.47 14.75 2.27
N GLY A 301 -17.37 16.00 2.73
CA GLY A 301 -18.50 16.89 3.00
C GLY A 301 -18.97 16.87 4.46
N CYS A 302 -18.37 16.04 5.32
CA CYS A 302 -18.68 15.97 6.75
C CYS A 302 -17.57 16.63 7.59
N GLU A 303 -17.15 17.86 7.28
CA GLU A 303 -16.07 18.60 7.96
C GLU A 303 -16.33 18.74 9.45
N ALA A 304 -17.58 18.99 9.87
CA ALA A 304 -17.94 19.10 11.28
C ALA A 304 -17.61 17.80 12.06
N ARG A 305 -17.88 16.64 11.44
CA ARG A 305 -17.51 15.35 12.05
C ARG A 305 -15.99 15.18 12.12
N LEU A 306 -15.25 15.59 11.08
CA LEU A 306 -13.79 15.55 11.08
C LEU A 306 -13.22 16.34 12.25
N LEU A 307 -13.71 17.57 12.48
CA LEU A 307 -13.23 18.44 13.55
C LEU A 307 -13.62 17.92 14.94
N ASN A 308 -14.81 17.39 15.11
CA ASN A 308 -15.25 16.79 16.37
C ASN A 308 -14.40 15.57 16.74
N GLU A 309 -14.14 14.67 15.80
CA GLU A 309 -13.27 13.49 16.01
C GLU A 309 -11.82 13.93 16.29
N LEU A 310 -11.32 14.92 15.57
CA LEU A 310 -9.98 15.47 15.80
C LEU A 310 -9.88 16.06 17.23
N GLN A 311 -10.85 16.86 17.65
CA GLN A 311 -10.89 17.42 19.00
C GLN A 311 -10.88 16.32 20.07
N HIS A 312 -11.67 15.28 19.87
CA HIS A 312 -11.72 14.13 20.78
C HIS A 312 -10.35 13.44 20.89
N LEU A 313 -9.70 13.13 19.75
CA LEU A 313 -8.38 12.49 19.76
C LEU A 313 -7.29 13.39 20.38
N LEU A 314 -7.32 14.68 20.11
CA LEU A 314 -6.36 15.64 20.70
C LEU A 314 -6.53 15.74 22.23
N ALA A 315 -7.75 15.61 22.74
CA ALA A 315 -8.05 15.67 24.17
C ALA A 315 -7.81 14.37 24.94
N THR A 316 -7.62 13.22 24.22
CA THR A 316 -7.47 11.90 24.86
C THR A 316 -6.04 11.73 25.42
N PRO A 317 -5.85 11.57 26.77
CA PRO A 317 -4.52 11.56 27.37
C PRO A 317 -3.68 10.33 27.03
N ALA A 318 -4.29 9.12 27.08
CA ALA A 318 -3.60 7.84 26.86
C ALA A 318 -3.76 7.31 25.43
N LEU A 319 -3.95 8.17 24.44
CA LEU A 319 -4.26 7.82 23.06
C LEU A 319 -3.23 6.86 22.44
N ALA A 320 -1.94 7.09 22.67
CA ALA A 320 -0.88 6.24 22.11
C ALA A 320 -0.91 4.82 22.69
N GLU A 321 -1.17 4.66 23.99
CA GLU A 321 -1.29 3.36 24.65
C GLU A 321 -2.53 2.60 24.17
N GLU A 322 -3.65 3.29 24.04
CA GLU A 322 -4.88 2.70 23.51
C GLU A 322 -4.68 2.14 22.10
N PHE A 323 -4.06 2.91 21.22
CA PHE A 323 -3.78 2.45 19.84
C PHE A 323 -2.70 1.39 19.77
N ALA A 324 -1.71 1.40 20.67
CA ALA A 324 -0.74 0.31 20.80
C ALA A 324 -1.43 -1.02 21.16
N ASN A 325 -2.39 -1.01 22.10
CA ASN A 325 -3.18 -2.18 22.49
C ASN A 325 -4.08 -2.68 21.34
N ARG A 326 -4.73 -1.77 20.62
CA ARG A 326 -5.52 -2.11 19.42
C ARG A 326 -4.65 -2.73 18.33
N ARG A 327 -3.45 -2.18 18.09
CA ARG A 327 -2.46 -2.73 17.17
C ARG A 327 -1.99 -4.11 17.59
N ALA A 328 -1.70 -4.32 18.87
CA ALA A 328 -1.28 -5.64 19.39
C ALA A 328 -2.34 -6.71 19.12
N ARG A 329 -3.62 -6.39 19.33
CA ARG A 329 -4.74 -7.29 18.99
C ARG A 329 -4.78 -7.59 17.49
N MET A 330 -4.61 -6.59 16.63
CA MET A 330 -4.57 -6.78 15.18
C MET A 330 -3.40 -7.67 14.77
N LEU A 331 -2.19 -7.44 15.30
CA LEU A 331 -1.00 -8.24 14.98
C LEU A 331 -1.11 -9.69 15.49
N HIS A 332 -1.85 -9.94 16.58
CA HIS A 332 -2.15 -11.30 17.02
C HIS A 332 -2.98 -12.10 16.00
N ASP A 333 -3.89 -11.44 15.29
CA ASP A 333 -4.79 -12.07 14.31
C ASP A 333 -4.21 -12.12 12.89
N LYS A 334 -3.18 -11.32 12.62
CA LYS A 334 -2.61 -11.15 11.27
C LYS A 334 -1.20 -11.76 11.18
N ILE A 335 -0.74 -11.99 9.96
CA ILE A 335 0.53 -12.66 9.65
C ILE A 335 1.59 -11.69 9.13
N ASP A 336 2.86 -12.10 9.20
CA ASP A 336 3.96 -11.51 8.41
C ASP A 336 3.74 -11.85 6.93
N VAL A 337 3.20 -10.90 6.19
CA VAL A 337 2.81 -11.07 4.79
C VAL A 337 4.02 -11.32 3.89
N THR A 338 5.20 -10.80 4.21
CA THR A 338 6.43 -11.11 3.48
C THR A 338 6.82 -12.57 3.65
N ALA A 339 6.82 -13.09 4.88
CA ALA A 339 7.11 -14.50 5.13
C ALA A 339 6.15 -15.42 4.36
N PHE A 340 4.86 -15.10 4.41
CA PHE A 340 3.83 -15.83 3.66
C PHE A 340 4.05 -15.77 2.15
N LEU A 341 4.25 -14.59 1.58
CA LEU A 341 4.42 -14.41 0.13
C LEU A 341 5.69 -15.10 -0.37
N THR A 342 6.79 -15.02 0.37
CA THR A 342 8.03 -15.71 0.03
C THR A 342 7.82 -17.22 -0.01
N TRP A 343 7.31 -17.81 1.07
CA TRP A 343 6.98 -19.23 1.12
C TRP A 343 6.03 -19.66 0.00
N TYR A 344 4.98 -18.85 -0.26
CA TYR A 344 3.99 -19.14 -1.28
C TYR A 344 4.60 -19.22 -2.69
N VAL A 345 5.53 -18.32 -3.00
CA VAL A 345 6.24 -18.28 -4.30
C VAL A 345 7.24 -19.41 -4.42
N GLU A 346 8.07 -19.66 -3.42
CA GLU A 346 9.12 -20.68 -3.45
C GLU A 346 8.59 -22.08 -3.62
N HIS A 347 7.50 -22.39 -2.94
CA HIS A 347 6.90 -23.72 -2.92
C HIS A 347 5.73 -23.90 -3.91
N TYR A 348 5.52 -22.91 -4.79
CA TYR A 348 4.48 -23.03 -5.81
C TYR A 348 4.78 -24.18 -6.79
N PRO A 349 3.79 -25.04 -7.20
CA PRO A 349 2.35 -24.90 -6.93
C PRO A 349 1.86 -25.60 -5.64
N GLU A 350 2.72 -26.31 -4.92
CA GLU A 350 2.34 -27.06 -3.73
C GLU A 350 1.83 -26.12 -2.61
N SER A 351 2.44 -24.94 -2.44
CA SER A 351 1.99 -23.94 -1.47
C SER A 351 0.55 -23.50 -1.72
N GLN A 352 0.14 -23.36 -2.98
CA GLN A 352 -1.24 -23.01 -3.34
C GLN A 352 -2.20 -24.13 -2.91
N ARG A 353 -1.87 -25.39 -3.19
CA ARG A 353 -2.68 -26.54 -2.80
C ARG A 353 -2.80 -26.64 -1.27
N LEU A 354 -1.69 -26.58 -0.57
CA LEU A 354 -1.66 -26.65 0.90
C LEU A 354 -2.46 -25.50 1.53
N TRP A 355 -2.27 -24.27 1.07
CA TRP A 355 -2.96 -23.10 1.62
C TRP A 355 -4.47 -23.13 1.38
N SER A 356 -4.91 -23.58 0.20
CA SER A 356 -6.33 -23.59 -0.16
C SER A 356 -7.10 -24.79 0.40
N GLU A 357 -6.47 -25.97 0.45
CA GLU A 357 -7.14 -27.24 0.80
C GLU A 357 -6.83 -27.68 2.23
N MET A 358 -5.65 -27.38 2.74
CA MET A 358 -5.14 -27.86 4.02
C MET A 358 -4.36 -26.78 4.77
N PRO A 359 -4.98 -25.65 5.15
CA PRO A 359 -4.26 -24.51 5.77
C PRO A 359 -3.61 -24.85 7.11
N ASN A 360 -4.06 -25.89 7.79
CA ASN A 360 -3.50 -26.37 9.07
C ASN A 360 -2.47 -27.51 8.88
N HIS A 361 -2.05 -27.81 7.64
CA HIS A 361 -1.06 -28.85 7.39
C HIS A 361 0.30 -28.48 7.99
N PRO A 362 1.06 -29.42 8.61
CA PRO A 362 2.36 -29.12 9.23
C PRO A 362 3.39 -28.50 8.28
N ALA A 363 3.29 -28.68 6.97
CA ALA A 363 4.14 -28.07 5.97
C ALA A 363 3.77 -26.59 5.67
N VAL A 364 2.66 -26.06 6.21
CA VAL A 364 2.33 -24.63 6.16
C VAL A 364 2.97 -23.95 7.38
N PRO A 365 3.97 -23.07 7.19
CA PRO A 365 4.64 -22.42 8.32
C PRO A 365 3.69 -21.53 9.13
N SER A 366 4.03 -21.31 10.38
CA SER A 366 3.44 -20.21 11.14
C SER A 366 4.11 -18.91 10.69
N PHE A 367 3.34 -17.97 10.17
CA PHE A 367 3.83 -16.68 9.70
C PHE A 367 3.63 -15.55 10.74
N ARG A 368 3.69 -15.89 12.04
CA ARG A 368 3.52 -14.94 13.15
C ARG A 368 4.82 -14.29 13.59
#